data_e56919829fb15e1714de3da0a7cf473e
#
_entry.id   e56919829fb15e1714de3da0a7cf473e
#
_cell.length_a   1.000
_cell.length_b   1.000
_cell.length_c   1.000
_cell.angle_alpha   90.00
_cell.angle_beta   90.00
_cell.angle_gamma   90.00
#
_symmetry.space_group_name_H-M   'P 1'
#
loop_
_entity.id
_entity.type
_entity.pdbx_description
1 polymer ?
#
loop_
_entity_poly.entity_id
_entity_poly.type
_entity_poly.pdbx_seq_one_letter_code
_entity_poly.pdbx_strand_id
1 'polypeptide(L)'
;MAIGPIITLVMSHFLTKNDRFTIIKFFSIIVGLIGVLFIFNIQSLNNFYSNNYIDLIAKFLVILSAFGYMFSNILAYEKLQNIDSFTITTFATTFAAIFSLPFFIIDINYTELSFNYNSLYAVIYLGIFPTAIAFQFRYYITKTSGPVFLSYVAYLIPAFAVIWGYIILSESIGINSFIGISLILIGVYLGQSKLVSKISKKYV
;
A
#
# COMPACT_ATOMS: atom_id res chain seq x y z
N MET A 1 -0.40 6.61 0.26
CA MET A 1 -0.07 5.23 -0.23
C MET A 1 0.25 5.17 -1.73
N ALA A 2 -0.36 5.99 -2.60
CA ALA A 2 -0.10 5.98 -4.06
C ALA A 2 1.37 6.23 -4.48
N ILE A 3 2.17 6.88 -3.65
CA ILE A 3 3.61 7.10 -3.89
C ILE A 3 4.47 5.85 -3.57
N GLY A 4 3.87 4.86 -2.89
CA GLY A 4 4.55 3.63 -2.45
C GLY A 4 5.28 2.87 -3.57
N PRO A 5 4.68 2.62 -4.73
CA PRO A 5 5.36 1.92 -5.83
C PRO A 5 6.62 2.63 -6.32
N ILE A 6 6.65 3.98 -6.33
CA ILE A 6 7.84 4.75 -6.69
C ILE A 6 8.94 4.54 -5.65
N ILE A 7 8.59 4.68 -4.36
CA ILE A 7 9.53 4.45 -3.25
C ILE A 7 10.07 3.02 -3.32
N THR A 8 9.19 2.03 -3.50
CA THR A 8 9.61 0.63 -3.59
C THR A 8 10.54 0.39 -4.77
N LEU A 9 10.25 0.95 -5.94
CA LEU A 9 11.10 0.78 -7.13
C LEU A 9 12.51 1.35 -6.92
N VAL A 10 12.59 2.55 -6.34
CA VAL A 10 13.88 3.20 -6.03
C VAL A 10 14.64 2.39 -4.98
N MET A 11 13.99 2.05 -3.87
CA MET A 11 14.63 1.29 -2.79
C MET A 11 15.04 -0.12 -3.24
N SER A 12 14.20 -0.81 -4.01
CA SER A 12 14.53 -2.14 -4.56
C SER A 12 15.77 -2.09 -5.43
N HIS A 13 15.96 -1.04 -6.22
CA HIS A 13 17.15 -0.92 -7.05
C HIS A 13 18.46 -1.02 -6.25
N PHE A 14 18.50 -0.39 -5.07
CA PHE A 14 19.71 -0.35 -4.22
C PHE A 14 19.78 -1.51 -3.23
N LEU A 15 18.65 -2.02 -2.77
CA LEU A 15 18.57 -2.96 -1.65
C LEU A 15 18.28 -4.40 -2.07
N THR A 16 17.85 -4.65 -3.34
CA THR A 16 17.56 -6.00 -3.80
C THR A 16 18.51 -6.45 -4.91
N LYS A 17 18.78 -7.76 -4.94
CA LYS A 17 19.63 -8.38 -5.98
C LYS A 17 18.83 -8.67 -7.25
N ASN A 18 17.59 -9.13 -7.11
CA ASN A 18 16.79 -9.70 -8.21
C ASN A 18 15.63 -8.80 -8.66
N ASP A 19 15.17 -7.86 -7.85
CA ASP A 19 14.04 -6.98 -8.18
C ASP A 19 14.48 -5.54 -8.46
N ARG A 20 15.39 -5.40 -9.45
CA ARG A 20 16.01 -4.12 -9.81
C ARG A 20 15.10 -3.25 -10.66
N PHE A 21 15.46 -1.97 -10.71
CA PHE A 21 14.87 -0.96 -11.59
C PHE A 21 14.94 -1.40 -13.06
N THR A 22 13.83 -1.26 -13.77
CA THR A 22 13.77 -1.32 -15.24
C THR A 22 12.92 -0.16 -15.74
N ILE A 23 13.23 0.33 -16.94
CA ILE A 23 12.51 1.44 -17.54
C ILE A 23 11.02 1.14 -17.71
N ILE A 24 10.68 -0.12 -17.98
CA ILE A 24 9.28 -0.57 -18.13
C ILE A 24 8.54 -0.50 -16.79
N LYS A 25 9.17 -0.94 -15.68
CA LYS A 25 8.60 -0.79 -14.33
C LYS A 25 8.36 0.67 -13.99
N PHE A 26 9.30 1.55 -14.35
CA PHE A 26 9.16 2.99 -14.10
C PHE A 26 7.95 3.57 -14.86
N PHE A 27 7.84 3.33 -16.16
CA PHE A 27 6.69 3.81 -16.94
C PHE A 27 5.37 3.20 -16.47
N SER A 28 5.35 1.92 -16.12
CA SER A 28 4.14 1.27 -15.59
C SER A 28 3.65 1.89 -14.28
N ILE A 29 4.59 2.25 -13.39
CA ILE A 29 4.29 2.93 -12.13
C ILE A 29 3.76 4.34 -12.38
N ILE A 30 4.33 5.09 -13.32
CA ILE A 30 3.85 6.43 -13.69
C ILE A 30 2.43 6.35 -14.28
N VAL A 31 2.17 5.42 -15.18
CA VAL A 31 0.82 5.23 -15.75
C VAL A 31 -0.20 4.88 -14.65
N GLY A 32 0.16 3.98 -13.73
CA GLY A 32 -0.70 3.64 -12.59
C GLY A 32 -0.95 4.84 -11.65
N LEU A 33 0.07 5.66 -11.39
CA LEU A 33 -0.06 6.86 -10.57
C LEU A 33 -1.00 7.89 -11.22
N ILE A 34 -0.85 8.12 -12.52
CA ILE A 34 -1.77 8.99 -13.28
C ILE A 34 -3.20 8.47 -13.16
N GLY A 35 -3.42 7.16 -13.26
CA GLY A 35 -4.74 6.56 -13.07
C GLY A 35 -5.32 6.83 -11.68
N VAL A 36 -4.52 6.74 -10.63
CA VAL A 36 -4.94 7.09 -9.25
C VAL A 36 -5.32 8.58 -9.16
N LEU A 37 -4.55 9.48 -9.76
CA LEU A 37 -4.86 10.91 -9.77
C LEU A 37 -6.18 11.22 -10.49
N PHE A 38 -6.52 10.49 -11.54
CA PHE A 38 -7.82 10.61 -12.21
C PHE A 38 -8.99 10.20 -11.29
N ILE A 39 -8.84 9.12 -10.50
CA ILE A 39 -9.86 8.69 -9.54
C ILE A 39 -10.09 9.74 -8.46
N PHE A 40 -9.02 10.29 -7.88
CA PHE A 40 -9.14 11.25 -6.76
C PHE A 40 -9.55 12.66 -7.17
N ASN A 41 -9.67 12.97 -8.43
CA ASN A 41 -9.95 14.30 -8.98
C ASN A 41 -9.01 15.39 -8.42
N ILE A 42 -8.20 16.00 -9.29
CA ILE A 42 -7.12 16.96 -8.93
C ILE A 42 -7.62 18.14 -8.08
N GLN A 43 -8.92 18.47 -8.14
CA GLN A 43 -9.51 19.55 -7.32
C GLN A 43 -9.42 19.28 -5.81
N SER A 44 -9.36 18.02 -5.38
CA SER A 44 -9.17 17.69 -3.96
C SER A 44 -7.76 18.03 -3.43
N LEU A 45 -6.79 18.27 -4.32
CA LEU A 45 -5.44 18.67 -3.94
C LEU A 45 -5.36 20.08 -3.38
N ASN A 46 -6.32 20.97 -3.68
CA ASN A 46 -6.36 22.34 -3.14
C ASN A 46 -6.53 22.36 -1.61
N ASN A 47 -7.11 21.31 -1.02
CA ASN A 47 -7.27 21.17 0.42
C ASN A 47 -6.00 20.69 1.15
N PHE A 48 -4.91 20.40 0.40
CA PHE A 48 -3.62 19.99 0.98
C PHE A 48 -2.81 21.14 1.57
N TYR A 49 -3.17 22.39 1.25
CA TYR A 49 -2.49 23.55 1.78
C TYR A 49 -3.09 23.93 3.15
N SER A 50 -2.51 23.40 4.20
CA SER A 50 -2.73 23.86 5.57
C SER A 50 -1.43 24.48 6.06
N ASN A 51 -1.51 25.71 6.60
CA ASN A 51 -0.40 26.41 7.20
C ASN A 51 -0.16 26.02 8.68
N ASN A 52 -0.78 24.91 9.13
CA ASN A 52 -0.66 24.47 10.51
C ASN A 52 0.56 23.53 10.64
N TYR A 53 1.45 23.83 11.59
CA TYR A 53 2.62 22.98 11.89
C TYR A 53 2.24 21.53 12.25
N ILE A 54 1.11 21.32 12.91
CA ILE A 54 0.60 19.99 13.27
C ILE A 54 0.32 19.17 12.00
N ASP A 55 -0.33 19.78 10.99
CA ASP A 55 -0.59 19.13 9.71
C ASP A 55 0.69 18.78 8.95
N LEU A 56 1.70 19.66 9.02
CA LEU A 56 2.99 19.40 8.40
C LEU A 56 3.68 18.20 9.03
N ILE A 57 3.68 18.12 10.36
CA ILE A 57 4.23 17.00 11.11
C ILE A 57 3.44 15.70 10.76
N ALA A 58 2.11 15.77 10.74
CA ALA A 58 1.27 14.63 10.39
C ALA A 58 1.58 14.10 8.97
N LYS A 59 1.72 14.98 7.98
CA LYS A 59 2.09 14.63 6.61
C LYS A 59 3.48 13.99 6.55
N PHE A 60 4.45 14.53 7.30
CA PHE A 60 5.79 13.96 7.40
C PHE A 60 5.76 12.54 8.00
N LEU A 61 5.01 12.34 9.09
CA LEU A 61 4.86 11.03 9.72
C LEU A 61 4.21 9.99 8.80
N VAL A 62 3.22 10.40 7.98
CA VAL A 62 2.60 9.53 6.97
C VAL A 62 3.62 9.11 5.90
N ILE A 63 4.47 10.03 5.44
CA ILE A 63 5.53 9.69 4.48
C ILE A 63 6.55 8.74 5.11
N LEU A 64 6.98 9.02 6.33
CA LEU A 64 7.91 8.16 7.08
C LEU A 64 7.34 6.75 7.30
N SER A 65 6.06 6.66 7.63
CA SER A 65 5.33 5.37 7.74
C SER A 65 5.34 4.61 6.40
N ALA A 66 5.11 5.31 5.28
CA ALA A 66 5.17 4.69 3.96
C ALA A 66 6.57 4.12 3.65
N PHE A 67 7.64 4.86 3.98
CA PHE A 67 9.01 4.35 3.86
C PHE A 67 9.24 3.10 4.71
N GLY A 68 8.86 3.11 5.98
CA GLY A 68 8.97 1.95 6.87
C GLY A 68 8.23 0.72 6.34
N TYR A 69 7.00 0.94 5.81
CA TYR A 69 6.20 -0.12 5.21
C TYR A 69 6.88 -0.75 3.98
N MET A 70 7.42 0.06 3.07
CA MET A 70 8.12 -0.42 1.88
C MET A 70 9.44 -1.09 2.23
N PHE A 71 10.18 -0.52 3.20
CA PHE A 71 11.42 -1.10 3.71
C PHE A 71 11.20 -2.50 4.31
N SER A 72 10.11 -2.69 5.09
CA SER A 72 9.78 -4.00 5.66
C SER A 72 9.52 -5.07 4.58
N ASN A 73 8.90 -4.71 3.46
CA ASN A 73 8.70 -5.62 2.32
C ASN A 73 10.03 -6.03 1.69
N ILE A 74 10.94 -5.08 1.53
CA ILE A 74 12.28 -5.34 0.96
C ILE A 74 13.10 -6.23 1.89
N LEU A 75 13.06 -5.98 3.21
CA LEU A 75 13.71 -6.84 4.19
C LEU A 75 13.14 -8.26 4.17
N ALA A 76 11.83 -8.39 4.11
CA ALA A 76 11.18 -9.71 4.02
C ALA A 76 11.64 -10.46 2.76
N TYR A 77 11.76 -9.77 1.64
CA TYR A 77 12.22 -10.36 0.38
C TYR A 77 13.70 -10.76 0.40
N GLU A 78 14.60 -9.92 0.93
CA GLU A 78 16.06 -10.17 0.88
C GLU A 78 16.58 -11.00 2.03
N LYS A 79 16.02 -10.84 3.23
CA LYS A 79 16.60 -11.40 4.46
C LYS A 79 15.79 -12.52 5.10
N LEU A 80 14.47 -12.57 4.85
CA LEU A 80 13.56 -13.49 5.55
C LEU A 80 13.02 -14.59 4.64
N GLN A 81 13.73 -14.95 3.57
CA GLN A 81 13.28 -16.00 2.63
C GLN A 81 13.11 -17.38 3.30
N ASN A 82 13.93 -17.69 4.28
CA ASN A 82 13.90 -18.98 4.99
C ASN A 82 12.83 -19.04 6.11
N ILE A 83 12.18 -17.90 6.45
CA ILE A 83 11.14 -17.83 7.47
C ILE A 83 9.79 -17.86 6.75
N ASP A 84 8.85 -18.66 7.20
CA ASP A 84 7.52 -18.72 6.59
C ASP A 84 6.75 -17.41 6.76
N SER A 85 5.84 -17.12 5.82
CA SER A 85 5.08 -15.87 5.81
C SER A 85 4.17 -15.71 7.03
N PHE A 86 3.70 -16.83 7.59
CA PHE A 86 2.86 -16.81 8.80
C PHE A 86 3.65 -16.31 10.00
N THR A 87 4.86 -16.84 10.22
CA THR A 87 5.76 -16.39 11.29
C THR A 87 6.10 -14.92 11.14
N ILE A 88 6.46 -14.46 9.94
CA ILE A 88 6.76 -13.03 9.69
C ILE A 88 5.54 -12.16 10.04
N THR A 89 4.34 -12.57 9.59
CA THR A 89 3.10 -11.83 9.88
C THR A 89 2.84 -11.75 11.38
N THR A 90 2.93 -12.89 12.08
CA THR A 90 2.65 -12.96 13.52
C THR A 90 3.59 -12.05 14.30
N PHE A 91 4.90 -12.13 14.07
CA PHE A 91 5.85 -11.25 14.76
C PHE A 91 5.62 -9.78 14.39
N ALA A 92 5.43 -9.45 13.12
CA ALA A 92 5.23 -8.07 12.68
C ALA A 92 3.98 -7.44 13.32
N THR A 93 2.85 -8.17 13.35
CA THR A 93 1.60 -7.68 13.95
C THR A 93 1.67 -7.62 15.47
N THR A 94 2.32 -8.61 16.12
CA THR A 94 2.50 -8.61 17.58
C THR A 94 3.36 -7.42 18.03
N PHE A 95 4.51 -7.19 17.38
CA PHE A 95 5.33 -6.02 17.69
C PHE A 95 4.60 -4.71 17.40
N ALA A 96 3.85 -4.61 16.29
CA ALA A 96 3.03 -3.43 16.02
C ALA A 96 2.00 -3.18 17.13
N ALA A 97 1.33 -4.22 17.63
CA ALA A 97 0.40 -4.12 18.75
C ALA A 97 1.10 -3.65 20.04
N ILE A 98 2.26 -4.24 20.40
CA ILE A 98 3.04 -3.84 21.56
C ILE A 98 3.46 -2.36 21.48
N PHE A 99 3.98 -1.92 20.31
CA PHE A 99 4.40 -0.53 20.13
C PHE A 99 3.22 0.46 20.07
N SER A 100 2.00 0.03 19.75
CA SER A 100 0.81 0.88 19.78
C SER A 100 0.20 1.02 21.18
N LEU A 101 0.47 0.09 22.13
CA LEU A 101 -0.09 0.10 23.47
C LEU A 101 0.12 1.41 24.26
N PRO A 102 1.31 2.04 24.27
CA PRO A 102 1.51 3.29 25.01
C PRO A 102 0.59 4.42 24.50
N PHE A 103 0.42 4.51 23.18
CA PHE A 103 -0.44 5.51 22.54
C PHE A 103 -1.92 5.26 22.89
N PHE A 104 -2.34 4.01 22.87
CA PHE A 104 -3.68 3.61 23.27
C PHE A 104 -3.99 3.93 24.74
N ILE A 105 -3.04 3.68 25.66
CA ILE A 105 -3.19 3.99 27.08
C ILE A 105 -3.29 5.51 27.31
N ILE A 106 -2.53 6.31 26.56
CA ILE A 106 -2.63 7.77 26.63
C ILE A 106 -4.00 8.23 26.14
N ASP A 107 -4.46 7.73 24.99
CA ASP A 107 -5.72 8.14 24.35
C ASP A 107 -6.94 7.80 25.24
N ILE A 108 -6.95 6.63 25.87
CA ILE A 108 -8.01 6.22 26.82
C ILE A 108 -8.21 7.21 27.97
N ASN A 109 -7.14 7.86 28.44
CA ASN A 109 -7.24 8.82 29.54
C ASN A 109 -7.87 10.16 29.13
N TYR A 110 -7.95 10.45 27.82
CA TYR A 110 -8.45 11.71 27.27
C TYR A 110 -9.79 11.58 26.54
N THR A 111 -10.23 10.37 26.22
CA THR A 111 -11.47 10.12 25.46
C THR A 111 -12.48 9.36 26.31
N GLU A 112 -13.73 9.86 26.34
CA GLU A 112 -14.85 9.09 26.93
C GLU A 112 -15.14 7.88 26.02
N LEU A 113 -14.81 6.69 26.49
CA LEU A 113 -15.08 5.45 25.77
C LEU A 113 -16.58 5.14 25.80
N SER A 114 -17.29 5.45 24.73
CA SER A 114 -18.62 4.92 24.50
C SER A 114 -18.52 3.51 23.90
N PHE A 115 -18.92 2.50 24.65
CA PHE A 115 -18.90 1.12 24.16
C PHE A 115 -20.08 0.89 23.21
N ASN A 116 -19.77 0.56 21.93
CA ASN A 116 -20.77 0.21 20.93
C ASN A 116 -20.44 -1.17 20.33
N TYR A 117 -21.41 -2.09 20.39
CA TYR A 117 -21.24 -3.44 19.82
C TYR A 117 -20.89 -3.43 18.32
N ASN A 118 -21.48 -2.51 17.54
CA ASN A 118 -21.17 -2.40 16.12
C ASN A 118 -19.71 -2.02 15.87
N SER A 119 -19.16 -1.12 16.68
CA SER A 119 -17.74 -0.76 16.64
C SER A 119 -16.84 -1.93 17.01
N LEU A 120 -17.23 -2.72 18.02
CA LEU A 120 -16.49 -3.92 18.40
C LEU A 120 -16.43 -4.95 17.25
N TYR A 121 -17.59 -5.25 16.64
CA TYR A 121 -17.63 -6.15 15.48
C TYR A 121 -16.77 -5.63 14.31
N ALA A 122 -16.81 -4.33 14.03
CA ALA A 122 -15.99 -3.71 13.00
C ALA A 122 -14.49 -3.87 13.29
N VAL A 123 -14.05 -3.66 14.53
CA VAL A 123 -12.64 -3.82 14.92
C VAL A 123 -12.20 -5.27 14.82
N ILE A 124 -13.03 -6.23 15.28
CA ILE A 124 -12.72 -7.66 15.13
C ILE A 124 -12.61 -8.05 13.65
N TYR A 125 -13.53 -7.59 12.81
CA TYR A 125 -13.49 -7.83 11.36
C TYR A 125 -12.20 -7.26 10.75
N LEU A 126 -11.84 -6.02 11.07
CA LEU A 126 -10.62 -5.37 10.59
C LEU A 126 -9.34 -6.07 11.09
N GLY A 127 -9.35 -6.61 12.30
CA GLY A 127 -8.23 -7.38 12.83
C GLY A 127 -8.01 -8.69 12.08
N ILE A 128 -9.08 -9.41 11.77
CA ILE A 128 -8.99 -10.74 11.14
C ILE A 128 -8.71 -10.61 9.63
N PHE A 129 -9.55 -9.90 8.88
CA PHE A 129 -9.50 -9.91 7.41
C PHE A 129 -8.38 -9.01 6.84
N PRO A 130 -8.41 -7.68 6.99
CA PRO A 130 -7.38 -6.84 6.39
C PRO A 130 -6.05 -6.82 7.15
N THR A 131 -6.03 -7.28 8.43
CA THR A 131 -4.77 -7.36 9.17
C THR A 131 -4.18 -8.77 9.13
N ALA A 132 -4.81 -9.77 9.75
CA ALA A 132 -4.18 -11.09 9.82
C ALA A 132 -4.07 -11.77 8.44
N ILE A 133 -5.20 -11.91 7.73
CA ILE A 133 -5.24 -12.63 6.45
C ILE A 133 -4.51 -11.85 5.34
N ALA A 134 -4.79 -10.56 5.19
CA ALA A 134 -4.18 -9.78 4.11
C ALA A 134 -2.66 -9.60 4.30
N PHE A 135 -2.15 -9.46 5.53
CA PHE A 135 -0.71 -9.42 5.79
C PHE A 135 -0.03 -10.76 5.50
N GLN A 136 -0.72 -11.88 5.75
CA GLN A 136 -0.24 -13.19 5.36
C GLN A 136 -0.01 -13.28 3.84
N PHE A 137 -1.02 -12.89 3.04
CA PHE A 137 -0.89 -12.83 1.58
C PHE A 137 0.16 -11.81 1.14
N ARG A 138 0.25 -10.67 1.79
CA ARG A 138 1.25 -9.64 1.50
C ARG A 138 2.67 -10.22 1.59
N TYR A 139 3.04 -10.85 2.70
CA TYR A 139 4.39 -11.41 2.84
C TYR A 139 4.62 -12.60 1.91
N TYR A 140 3.61 -13.43 1.68
CA TYR A 140 3.69 -14.50 0.69
C TYR A 140 3.98 -13.97 -0.71
N ILE A 141 3.22 -12.98 -1.18
CA ILE A 141 3.42 -12.35 -2.50
C ILE A 141 4.77 -11.63 -2.57
N THR A 142 5.16 -10.93 -1.51
CA THR A 142 6.48 -10.27 -1.46
C THR A 142 7.61 -11.27 -1.69
N LYS A 143 7.57 -12.41 -1.02
CA LYS A 143 8.62 -13.43 -1.11
C LYS A 143 8.66 -14.15 -2.47
N THR A 144 7.50 -14.41 -3.05
CA THR A 144 7.38 -15.16 -4.31
C THR A 144 7.54 -14.29 -5.55
N SER A 145 6.99 -13.08 -5.53
CA SER A 145 6.89 -12.21 -6.72
C SER A 145 7.70 -10.92 -6.62
N GLY A 146 8.23 -10.61 -5.44
CA GLY A 146 9.05 -9.43 -5.18
C GLY A 146 8.29 -8.21 -4.68
N PRO A 147 9.00 -7.26 -4.03
CA PRO A 147 8.39 -6.09 -3.41
C PRO A 147 7.83 -5.10 -4.43
N VAL A 148 8.43 -4.96 -5.61
CA VAL A 148 7.89 -4.08 -6.68
C VAL A 148 6.57 -4.62 -7.21
N PHE A 149 6.44 -5.95 -7.40
CA PHE A 149 5.19 -6.57 -7.78
C PHE A 149 4.09 -6.29 -6.75
N LEU A 150 4.37 -6.51 -5.47
CA LEU A 150 3.41 -6.22 -4.40
C LEU A 150 3.00 -4.75 -4.38
N SER A 151 3.90 -3.83 -4.68
CA SER A 151 3.61 -2.40 -4.61
C SER A 151 2.47 -1.96 -5.55
N TYR A 152 2.23 -2.66 -6.66
CA TYR A 152 1.09 -2.38 -7.54
C TYR A 152 -0.28 -2.55 -6.87
N VAL A 153 -0.37 -3.32 -5.78
CA VAL A 153 -1.60 -3.43 -4.98
C VAL A 153 -2.06 -2.07 -4.47
N ALA A 154 -1.13 -1.16 -4.17
CA ALA A 154 -1.46 0.20 -3.75
C ALA A 154 -2.26 0.99 -4.80
N TYR A 155 -2.11 0.67 -6.08
CA TYR A 155 -2.91 1.27 -7.16
C TYR A 155 -4.25 0.56 -7.36
N LEU A 156 -4.33 -0.74 -7.08
CA LEU A 156 -5.58 -1.49 -7.18
C LEU A 156 -6.57 -1.11 -6.07
N ILE A 157 -6.09 -0.71 -4.89
CA ILE A 157 -6.96 -0.32 -3.76
C ILE A 157 -7.98 0.76 -4.17
N PRO A 158 -7.60 1.94 -4.72
CA PRO A 158 -8.59 2.94 -5.13
C PRO A 158 -9.48 2.47 -6.27
N ALA A 159 -9.00 1.62 -7.18
CA ALA A 159 -9.83 1.05 -8.24
C ALA A 159 -10.95 0.16 -7.65
N PHE A 160 -10.61 -0.72 -6.70
CA PHE A 160 -11.60 -1.53 -5.99
C PHE A 160 -12.53 -0.69 -5.11
N ALA A 161 -12.02 0.39 -4.49
CA ALA A 161 -12.85 1.30 -3.69
C ALA A 161 -13.98 1.92 -4.52
N VAL A 162 -13.70 2.36 -5.76
CA VAL A 162 -14.73 2.87 -6.69
C VAL A 162 -15.76 1.79 -7.03
N ILE A 163 -15.31 0.56 -7.31
CA ILE A 163 -16.22 -0.56 -7.63
C ILE A 163 -17.14 -0.87 -6.44
N TRP A 164 -16.60 -0.95 -5.24
CA TRP A 164 -17.41 -1.21 -4.04
C TRP A 164 -18.31 -0.03 -3.66
N GLY A 165 -17.86 1.23 -3.87
CA GLY A 165 -18.69 2.42 -3.71
C GLY A 165 -19.92 2.38 -4.62
N TYR A 166 -19.75 1.97 -5.89
CA TYR A 166 -20.84 1.77 -6.82
C TYR A 166 -21.80 0.65 -6.39
N ILE A 167 -21.27 -0.53 -6.01
CA ILE A 167 -22.10 -1.70 -5.70
C ILE A 167 -22.85 -1.55 -4.37
N ILE A 168 -22.17 -1.05 -3.31
CA ILE A 168 -22.72 -1.04 -1.95
C ILE A 168 -23.40 0.28 -1.64
N LEU A 169 -22.81 1.41 -2.05
CA LEU A 169 -23.29 2.75 -1.72
C LEU A 169 -24.11 3.39 -2.85
N SER A 170 -24.30 2.70 -3.98
CA SER A 170 -25.00 3.21 -5.17
C SER A 170 -24.43 4.54 -5.69
N GLU A 171 -23.11 4.75 -5.51
CA GLU A 171 -22.43 5.95 -6.01
C GLU A 171 -22.32 5.90 -7.54
N SER A 172 -22.49 7.03 -8.21
CA SER A 172 -22.30 7.10 -9.67
C SER A 172 -20.82 7.06 -10.03
N ILE A 173 -20.42 6.17 -10.96
CA ILE A 173 -19.06 6.15 -11.50
C ILE A 173 -18.93 7.25 -12.55
N GLY A 174 -18.16 8.30 -12.23
CA GLY A 174 -17.85 9.35 -13.19
C GLY A 174 -16.86 8.87 -14.27
N ILE A 175 -16.84 9.57 -15.40
CA ILE A 175 -15.93 9.26 -16.52
C ILE A 175 -14.46 9.26 -16.08
N ASN A 176 -14.08 10.14 -15.17
CA ASN A 176 -12.71 10.22 -14.62
C ASN A 176 -12.32 8.94 -13.87
N SER A 177 -13.25 8.37 -13.10
CA SER A 177 -13.02 7.12 -12.38
C SER A 177 -12.83 5.94 -13.34
N PHE A 178 -13.62 5.91 -14.43
CA PHE A 178 -13.48 4.88 -15.46
C PHE A 178 -12.14 4.96 -16.19
N ILE A 179 -11.71 6.17 -16.57
CA ILE A 179 -10.39 6.41 -17.18
C ILE A 179 -9.28 6.02 -16.19
N GLY A 180 -9.42 6.43 -14.92
CA GLY A 180 -8.46 6.13 -13.86
C GLY A 180 -8.28 4.63 -13.64
N ILE A 181 -9.36 3.86 -13.53
CA ILE A 181 -9.33 2.40 -13.40
C ILE A 181 -8.63 1.77 -14.60
N SER A 182 -8.97 2.21 -15.82
CA SER A 182 -8.36 1.69 -17.05
C SER A 182 -6.84 1.92 -17.08
N LEU A 183 -6.38 3.12 -16.70
CA LEU A 183 -4.96 3.44 -16.61
C LEU A 183 -4.25 2.62 -15.54
N ILE A 184 -4.86 2.40 -14.38
CA ILE A 184 -4.31 1.53 -13.34
C ILE A 184 -4.10 0.11 -13.87
N LEU A 185 -5.11 -0.46 -14.51
CA LEU A 185 -5.02 -1.83 -15.04
C LEU A 185 -3.94 -1.94 -16.13
N ILE A 186 -3.83 -0.95 -17.01
CA ILE A 186 -2.77 -0.88 -18.02
C ILE A 186 -1.40 -0.80 -17.35
N GLY A 187 -1.22 0.08 -16.36
CA GLY A 187 0.02 0.23 -15.62
C GLY A 187 0.44 -1.07 -14.93
N VAL A 188 -0.48 -1.72 -14.23
CA VAL A 188 -0.24 -3.01 -13.58
C VAL A 188 0.13 -4.10 -14.59
N TYR A 189 -0.60 -4.20 -15.70
CA TYR A 189 -0.33 -5.17 -16.77
C TYR A 189 1.06 -4.98 -17.40
N LEU A 190 1.44 -3.74 -17.72
CA LEU A 190 2.75 -3.42 -18.26
C LEU A 190 3.87 -3.78 -17.29
N GLY A 191 3.70 -3.49 -16.01
CA GLY A 191 4.70 -3.79 -14.98
C GLY A 191 4.91 -5.29 -14.73
N GLN A 192 3.90 -6.11 -15.02
CA GLN A 192 3.93 -7.57 -14.85
C GLN A 192 4.26 -8.33 -16.14
N SER A 193 4.35 -7.64 -17.27
CA SER A 193 4.52 -8.29 -18.57
C SER A 193 5.82 -9.12 -18.65
N LYS A 194 5.78 -10.23 -19.40
CA LYS A 194 6.95 -11.09 -19.66
C LYS A 194 8.11 -10.35 -20.33
N LEU A 195 7.86 -9.16 -20.89
CA LEU A 195 8.88 -8.25 -21.41
C LEU A 195 9.83 -7.78 -20.29
N VAL A 196 9.32 -7.52 -19.10
CA VAL A 196 10.14 -7.14 -17.93
C VAL A 196 11.10 -8.28 -17.57
N SER A 197 10.62 -9.53 -17.56
CA SER A 197 11.45 -10.69 -17.24
C SER A 197 12.51 -11.00 -18.30
N LYS A 198 12.21 -10.75 -19.58
CA LYS A 198 13.17 -10.91 -20.68
C LYS A 198 14.28 -9.87 -20.65
N ILE A 199 13.94 -8.62 -20.34
CA ILE A 199 14.94 -7.53 -20.27
C ILE A 199 15.81 -7.68 -19.02
N SER A 200 15.22 -8.04 -17.88
CA SER A 200 15.98 -8.31 -16.65
C SER A 200 17.03 -9.42 -16.84
N LYS A 201 16.72 -10.49 -17.57
CA LYS A 201 17.66 -11.57 -17.88
C LYS A 201 18.78 -11.18 -18.87
N LYS A 202 18.62 -10.08 -19.62
CA LYS A 202 19.63 -9.64 -20.60
C LYS A 202 20.72 -8.75 -19.99
N TYR A 203 20.49 -8.21 -18.77
CA TYR A 203 21.37 -7.27 -18.08
C TYR A 203 21.91 -7.81 -16.73
N VAL A 204 21.70 -9.09 -16.42
CA VAL A 204 22.33 -9.88 -15.37
C VAL A 204 23.28 -10.90 -15.99
#